data_344db1df0f5c2ce79cea3a3179d40f93
#
_entry.id   344db1df0f5c2ce79cea3a3179d40f93
#
_cell.length_a   1.000
_cell.length_b   1.000
_cell.length_c   1.000
_cell.angle_alpha   90.00
_cell.angle_beta   90.00
_cell.angle_gamma   90.00
#
_symmetry.space_group_name_H-M   'P 1'
#
loop_
_entity.id
_entity.type
_entity.pdbx_description
1 polymer ?
#
loop_
_entity_poly.entity_id
_entity_poly.type
_entity_poly.pdbx_seq_one_letter_code
_entity_poly.pdbx_strand_id
1 'polypeptide(L)'
;MAKNNLAQQMDNVLVIVKEKPNLPVRTNNWMGIQGGGDWEGLAEEQIHPRQLTFNSAEDGVRAGAISLITRAIRKNNKPELTINQIFFEDDAWAEDKESYKMDTMSKGISANDVIDVMDRNKMIELIKFISNHEMGPNQYGQLKNVDKTINKALDRAYEYVLSDDYSLKEFIK
;
A
#
# COMPACT_ATOMS: atom_id res chain seq x y z
N MET A 1 45.69 -41.48 -3.19
CA MET A 1 45.14 -40.69 -2.10
C MET A 1 44.45 -39.46 -2.68
N ALA A 2 43.19 -39.54 -3.06
CA ALA A 2 42.37 -38.39 -3.47
C ALA A 2 40.86 -38.81 -3.49
N LYS A 3 40.28 -39.11 -2.34
CA LYS A 3 38.87 -39.52 -2.21
C LYS A 3 38.16 -38.83 -1.04
N ASN A 4 38.56 -37.64 -0.62
CA ASN A 4 37.91 -36.99 0.54
C ASN A 4 37.50 -35.52 0.32
N ASN A 5 37.33 -35.05 -0.93
CA ASN A 5 36.96 -33.63 -1.15
C ASN A 5 35.58 -33.43 -1.77
N LEU A 6 34.82 -34.49 -2.11
CA LEU A 6 33.47 -34.30 -2.65
C LEU A 6 32.35 -34.33 -1.58
N ALA A 7 32.59 -34.93 -0.43
CA ALA A 7 31.58 -34.99 0.65
C ALA A 7 31.51 -33.72 1.48
N GLN A 8 32.56 -32.90 1.52
CA GLN A 8 32.56 -31.62 2.23
C GLN A 8 32.00 -30.41 1.42
N GLN A 9 31.75 -30.59 0.13
CA GLN A 9 31.12 -29.55 -0.72
C GLN A 9 29.61 -29.66 -0.84
N MET A 10 28.98 -30.67 -0.28
CA MET A 10 27.52 -30.85 -0.36
C MET A 10 26.75 -30.37 0.87
N ASP A 11 27.40 -29.82 1.90
CA ASP A 11 26.74 -29.26 3.08
C ASP A 11 26.48 -27.74 3.01
N ASN A 12 26.73 -27.11 1.88
CA ASN A 12 26.15 -25.82 1.58
C ASN A 12 24.70 -26.01 1.10
N VAL A 13 23.87 -26.63 1.93
CA VAL A 13 22.43 -26.50 1.84
C VAL A 13 22.15 -25.02 1.95
N LEU A 14 21.69 -24.45 0.85
CA LEU A 14 21.16 -23.12 0.79
C LEU A 14 19.99 -23.06 1.81
N VAL A 15 20.31 -22.69 3.04
CA VAL A 15 19.29 -22.34 4.02
C VAL A 15 18.66 -21.06 3.47
N ILE A 16 17.60 -21.23 2.68
CA ILE A 16 16.71 -20.12 2.36
C ILE A 16 16.12 -19.73 3.71
N VAL A 17 16.81 -18.84 4.40
CA VAL A 17 16.24 -18.15 5.55
C VAL A 17 15.05 -17.37 4.98
N LYS A 18 13.86 -17.92 5.14
CA LYS A 18 12.65 -17.14 4.87
C LYS A 18 12.73 -15.92 5.77
N GLU A 19 13.04 -14.78 5.17
CA GLU A 19 13.01 -13.51 5.90
C GLU A 19 11.68 -13.42 6.66
N LYS A 20 11.74 -13.01 7.93
CA LYS A 20 10.51 -12.77 8.68
C LYS A 20 9.70 -11.72 7.93
N PRO A 21 8.38 -11.93 7.79
CA PRO A 21 7.54 -10.92 7.18
C PRO A 21 7.77 -9.57 7.85
N ASN A 22 7.97 -8.52 7.05
CA ASN A 22 8.14 -7.17 7.55
C ASN A 22 6.84 -6.61 8.16
N LEU A 23 6.90 -5.42 8.71
CA LEU A 23 5.79 -4.84 9.46
C LEU A 23 4.50 -4.71 8.62
N PRO A 24 4.50 -4.16 7.39
CA PRO A 24 3.28 -4.05 6.58
C PRO A 24 2.61 -5.39 6.29
N VAL A 25 3.38 -6.46 6.11
CA VAL A 25 2.84 -7.82 5.90
C VAL A 25 2.23 -8.36 7.19
N ARG A 26 2.92 -8.19 8.32
CA ARG A 26 2.46 -8.69 9.63
C ARG A 26 1.23 -7.97 10.15
N THR A 27 1.07 -6.71 9.81
CA THR A 27 -0.06 -5.86 10.22
C THR A 27 -1.20 -5.88 9.21
N ASN A 28 -1.09 -6.60 8.09
CA ASN A 28 -2.03 -6.50 6.96
C ASN A 28 -2.21 -5.07 6.45
N ASN A 29 -1.24 -4.21 6.69
CA ASN A 29 -1.27 -2.78 6.40
C ASN A 29 -0.33 -2.46 5.24
N TRP A 30 -0.68 -2.93 4.06
CA TRP A 30 0.16 -2.84 2.86
C TRP A 30 0.48 -1.42 2.44
N MET A 31 -0.33 -0.46 2.87
CA MET A 31 -0.18 0.94 2.50
C MET A 31 0.38 1.81 3.63
N GLY A 32 0.82 1.23 4.75
CA GLY A 32 1.48 1.97 5.83
C GLY A 32 0.58 2.95 6.59
N ILE A 33 -0.73 2.69 6.68
CA ILE A 33 -1.68 3.58 7.37
C ILE A 33 -1.27 3.75 8.83
N GLN A 34 -1.14 5.01 9.25
CA GLN A 34 -0.84 5.37 10.63
C GLN A 34 -2.05 6.03 11.27
N GLY A 35 -2.24 5.84 12.55
CA GLY A 35 -3.17 6.46 13.48
C GLY A 35 -4.49 7.03 12.96
N GLY A 36 -5.40 7.32 13.87
CA GLY A 36 -6.58 8.14 13.63
C GLY A 36 -7.63 7.55 12.68
N GLY A 37 -8.78 7.26 13.19
CA GLY A 37 -9.94 6.79 12.42
C GLY A 37 -10.48 5.47 12.95
N ASP A 38 -11.78 5.38 12.91
CA ASP A 38 -12.51 4.15 13.23
C ASP A 38 -12.66 3.35 11.94
N TRP A 39 -11.58 2.65 11.56
CA TRP A 39 -11.55 1.89 10.32
C TRP A 39 -12.25 0.55 10.49
N GLU A 40 -13.15 0.22 9.61
CA GLU A 40 -13.70 -1.13 9.50
C GLU A 40 -12.56 -2.14 9.27
N GLY A 41 -12.57 -3.23 10.03
CA GLY A 41 -11.57 -4.29 9.92
C GLY A 41 -10.28 -4.04 10.70
N LEU A 42 -10.25 -3.04 11.62
CA LEU A 42 -9.15 -2.95 12.58
C LEU A 42 -9.08 -4.22 13.42
N ALA A 43 -7.87 -4.73 13.62
CA ALA A 43 -7.64 -5.82 14.56
C ALA A 43 -7.80 -5.31 16.01
N GLU A 44 -8.34 -6.18 16.87
CA GLU A 44 -8.47 -5.87 18.29
C GLU A 44 -7.10 -5.62 18.93
N GLU A 45 -6.10 -6.43 18.57
CA GLU A 45 -4.72 -6.26 18.99
C GLU A 45 -3.91 -5.44 17.98
N GLN A 46 -3.41 -4.28 18.39
CA GLN A 46 -2.52 -3.43 17.62
C GLN A 46 -1.06 -3.75 17.94
N ILE A 47 -0.35 -4.40 17.03
CA ILE A 47 1.01 -4.91 17.27
C ILE A 47 2.11 -3.86 17.07
N HIS A 48 1.77 -2.64 16.65
CA HIS A 48 2.72 -1.55 16.46
C HIS A 48 2.13 -0.21 16.95
N PRO A 49 2.92 0.65 17.62
CA PRO A 49 2.39 1.86 18.27
C PRO A 49 1.92 2.95 17.28
N ARG A 50 2.37 2.92 16.03
CA ARG A 50 2.04 3.94 15.03
C ARG A 50 1.29 3.38 13.81
N GLN A 51 1.72 2.23 13.29
CA GLN A 51 1.06 1.60 12.15
C GLN A 51 -0.11 0.75 12.61
N LEU A 52 -1.26 0.95 11.99
CA LEU A 52 -2.47 0.19 12.29
C LEU A 52 -2.32 -1.28 11.88
N THR A 53 -2.94 -2.15 12.66
CA THR A 53 -3.07 -3.57 12.36
C THR A 53 -4.50 -3.87 11.92
N PHE A 54 -4.66 -4.54 10.78
CA PHE A 54 -5.95 -4.93 10.23
C PHE A 54 -6.15 -6.44 10.32
N ASN A 55 -7.42 -6.87 10.35
CA ASN A 55 -7.78 -8.28 10.34
C ASN A 55 -7.40 -8.96 9.03
N SER A 56 -7.42 -8.22 7.92
CA SER A 56 -7.00 -8.71 6.61
C SER A 56 -6.26 -7.62 5.80
N ALA A 57 -5.48 -8.06 4.81
CA ALA A 57 -4.86 -7.15 3.86
C ALA A 57 -5.89 -6.37 3.03
N GLU A 58 -7.05 -6.97 2.76
CA GLU A 58 -8.18 -6.31 2.10
C GLU A 58 -8.66 -5.10 2.90
N ASP A 59 -8.80 -5.23 4.23
CA ASP A 59 -9.22 -4.13 5.12
C ASP A 59 -8.18 -3.00 5.14
N GLY A 60 -6.89 -3.33 5.24
CA GLY A 60 -5.81 -2.34 5.21
C GLY A 60 -5.74 -1.59 3.88
N VAL A 61 -5.88 -2.27 2.76
CA VAL A 61 -5.93 -1.66 1.42
C VAL A 61 -7.19 -0.80 1.24
N ARG A 62 -8.36 -1.27 1.74
CA ARG A 62 -9.60 -0.49 1.74
C ARG A 62 -9.43 0.82 2.49
N ALA A 63 -8.87 0.79 3.69
CA ALA A 63 -8.62 1.99 4.48
C ALA A 63 -7.71 2.97 3.73
N GLY A 64 -6.65 2.48 3.09
CA GLY A 64 -5.76 3.27 2.25
C GLY A 64 -6.46 3.93 1.06
N ALA A 65 -7.28 3.19 0.35
CA ALA A 65 -8.06 3.69 -0.78
C ALA A 65 -9.02 4.82 -0.34
N ILE A 66 -9.78 4.61 0.73
CA ILE A 66 -10.67 5.64 1.29
C ILE A 66 -9.90 6.89 1.70
N SER A 67 -8.72 6.73 2.32
CA SER A 67 -7.87 7.85 2.71
C SER A 67 -7.42 8.69 1.51
N LEU A 68 -7.04 8.06 0.40
CA LEU A 68 -6.65 8.75 -0.83
C LEU A 68 -7.84 9.49 -1.46
N ILE A 69 -9.01 8.86 -1.54
CA ILE A 69 -10.23 9.47 -2.08
C ILE A 69 -10.65 10.68 -1.24
N THR A 70 -10.72 10.51 0.08
CA THR A 70 -11.08 11.59 1.01
C THR A 70 -10.08 12.75 0.92
N ARG A 71 -8.78 12.45 0.79
CA ARG A 71 -7.75 13.46 0.59
C ARG A 71 -7.96 14.26 -0.69
N ALA A 72 -8.26 13.58 -1.81
CA ALA A 72 -8.52 14.24 -3.08
C ALA A 72 -9.66 15.23 -2.98
N ILE A 73 -10.79 14.83 -2.42
CA ILE A 73 -11.95 15.67 -2.24
C ILE A 73 -11.64 16.85 -1.31
N ARG A 74 -11.00 16.59 -0.18
CA ARG A 74 -10.65 17.64 0.80
C ARG A 74 -9.72 18.69 0.23
N LYS A 75 -8.71 18.28 -0.57
CA LYS A 75 -7.71 19.20 -1.13
C LYS A 75 -8.19 19.93 -2.38
N ASN A 76 -8.84 19.22 -3.28
CA ASN A 76 -9.07 19.70 -4.64
C ASN A 76 -10.54 19.87 -4.99
N ASN A 77 -11.44 19.49 -4.10
CA ASN A 77 -12.89 19.43 -4.37
C ASN A 77 -13.23 18.62 -5.64
N LYS A 78 -12.42 17.60 -5.93
CA LYS A 78 -12.57 16.66 -7.05
C LYS A 78 -11.76 15.40 -6.77
N PRO A 79 -12.07 14.26 -7.42
CA PRO A 79 -11.41 12.99 -7.16
C PRO A 79 -10.04 12.86 -7.85
N GLU A 80 -9.22 13.90 -7.79
CA GLU A 80 -7.91 13.94 -8.41
C GLU A 80 -6.84 14.39 -7.42
N LEU A 81 -5.67 13.75 -7.45
CA LEU A 81 -4.46 14.15 -6.74
C LEU A 81 -3.26 14.16 -7.68
N THR A 82 -2.39 15.13 -7.52
CA THR A 82 -1.06 15.04 -8.13
C THR A 82 -0.17 14.11 -7.31
N ILE A 83 0.86 13.55 -7.93
CA ILE A 83 1.91 12.77 -7.24
C ILE A 83 2.55 13.62 -6.13
N ASN A 84 2.74 14.92 -6.37
CA ASN A 84 3.21 15.86 -5.34
C ASN A 84 2.29 15.90 -4.12
N GLN A 85 0.98 15.98 -4.33
CA GLN A 85 -0.01 15.99 -3.26
C GLN A 85 -0.07 14.65 -2.49
N ILE A 86 0.22 13.55 -3.16
CA ILE A 86 0.23 12.22 -2.53
C ILE A 86 1.48 12.04 -1.65
N PHE A 87 2.67 12.40 -2.14
CA PHE A 87 3.92 11.98 -1.51
C PHE A 87 4.81 13.09 -0.97
N PHE A 88 4.70 14.35 -1.45
CA PHE A 88 5.75 15.35 -1.21
C PHE A 88 5.31 16.58 -0.43
N GLU A 89 4.02 16.88 -0.31
CA GLU A 89 3.52 17.97 0.52
C GLU A 89 3.68 17.68 2.03
N ASP A 90 3.53 18.69 2.89
CA ASP A 90 3.77 18.54 4.33
C ASP A 90 2.82 17.57 5.02
N ASP A 91 1.57 17.52 4.57
CA ASP A 91 0.56 16.58 5.03
C ASP A 91 0.44 15.33 4.13
N ALA A 92 1.48 15.03 3.33
CA ALA A 92 1.47 13.93 2.39
C ALA A 92 1.46 12.56 3.08
N TRP A 93 1.18 11.53 2.25
CA TRP A 93 1.16 10.14 2.68
C TRP A 93 2.50 9.69 3.27
N ALA A 94 3.59 10.09 2.62
CA ALA A 94 4.92 9.59 2.90
C ALA A 94 5.59 10.30 4.10
N GLU A 95 6.05 9.54 5.08
CA GLU A 95 6.99 10.04 6.09
C GLU A 95 8.39 10.23 5.48
N ASP A 96 8.88 9.27 4.70
CA ASP A 96 10.15 9.34 3.99
C ASP A 96 9.95 9.81 2.55
N LYS A 97 9.80 11.12 2.40
CA LYS A 97 9.59 11.78 1.10
C LYS A 97 10.74 11.54 0.12
N GLU A 98 11.98 11.46 0.59
CA GLU A 98 13.14 11.27 -0.28
C GLU A 98 13.16 9.86 -0.88
N SER A 99 12.81 8.82 -0.10
CA SER A 99 12.69 7.46 -0.61
C SER A 99 11.60 7.34 -1.69
N TYR A 100 10.42 7.93 -1.46
CA TYR A 100 9.36 7.98 -2.46
C TYR A 100 9.75 8.77 -3.71
N LYS A 101 10.53 9.85 -3.54
CA LYS A 101 11.05 10.63 -4.66
C LYS A 101 12.01 9.82 -5.53
N MET A 102 12.89 9.05 -4.92
CA MET A 102 13.79 8.15 -5.65
C MET A 102 12.99 7.09 -6.43
N ASP A 103 11.98 6.48 -5.82
CA ASP A 103 11.16 5.47 -6.47
C ASP A 103 10.32 6.03 -7.63
N THR A 104 9.68 7.20 -7.45
CA THR A 104 8.92 7.85 -8.52
C THR A 104 9.84 8.23 -9.70
N MET A 105 11.00 8.82 -9.42
CA MET A 105 11.97 9.17 -10.46
C MET A 105 12.48 7.94 -11.23
N SER A 106 12.78 6.85 -10.53
CA SER A 106 13.25 5.61 -11.17
C SER A 106 12.24 4.99 -12.13
N LYS A 107 10.96 5.29 -11.95
CA LYS A 107 9.84 4.82 -12.78
C LYS A 107 9.37 5.88 -13.79
N GLY A 108 10.04 7.03 -13.87
CA GLY A 108 9.65 8.12 -14.77
C GLY A 108 8.32 8.78 -14.40
N ILE A 109 7.89 8.68 -13.15
CA ILE A 109 6.67 9.31 -12.64
C ILE A 109 6.99 10.75 -12.25
N SER A 110 6.24 11.71 -12.80
CA SER A 110 6.40 13.13 -12.50
C SER A 110 5.60 13.55 -11.27
N ALA A 111 6.13 14.48 -10.50
CA ALA A 111 5.41 15.09 -9.36
C ALA A 111 4.08 15.76 -9.80
N ASN A 112 3.99 16.19 -11.07
CA ASN A 112 2.80 16.82 -11.64
C ASN A 112 1.81 15.83 -12.26
N ASP A 113 2.15 14.54 -12.34
CA ASP A 113 1.22 13.54 -12.85
C ASP A 113 -0.03 13.48 -11.98
N VAL A 114 -1.19 13.42 -12.65
CA VAL A 114 -2.50 13.45 -11.98
C VAL A 114 -3.08 12.04 -11.93
N ILE A 115 -3.47 11.65 -10.73
CA ILE A 115 -4.19 10.42 -10.47
C ILE A 115 -5.66 10.75 -10.20
N ASP A 116 -6.55 10.28 -11.06
CA ASP A 116 -7.97 10.21 -10.77
C ASP A 116 -8.20 8.99 -9.85
N VAL A 117 -8.52 9.26 -8.59
CA VAL A 117 -8.69 8.21 -7.55
C VAL A 117 -9.99 7.42 -7.70
N MET A 118 -10.87 7.82 -8.62
CA MET A 118 -12.06 7.07 -9.01
C MET A 118 -11.84 6.23 -10.27
N ASP A 119 -10.75 6.47 -11.02
CA ASP A 119 -10.30 5.56 -12.07
C ASP A 119 -9.69 4.31 -11.44
N ARG A 120 -10.41 3.19 -11.54
CA ARG A 120 -10.01 1.91 -10.92
C ARG A 120 -8.61 1.47 -11.33
N ASN A 121 -8.25 1.61 -12.60
CA ASN A 121 -6.95 1.14 -13.09
C ASN A 121 -5.81 1.98 -12.52
N LYS A 122 -5.96 3.30 -12.50
CA LYS A 122 -4.98 4.22 -11.88
C LYS A 122 -4.85 3.96 -10.38
N MET A 123 -5.97 3.70 -9.71
CA MET A 123 -5.97 3.41 -8.28
C MET A 123 -5.29 2.07 -7.98
N ILE A 124 -5.51 1.03 -8.77
CA ILE A 124 -4.80 -0.25 -8.65
C ILE A 124 -3.29 -0.05 -8.77
N GLU A 125 -2.83 0.69 -9.79
CA GLU A 125 -1.40 0.94 -9.99
C GLU A 125 -0.79 1.77 -8.86
N LEU A 126 -1.51 2.77 -8.36
CA LEU A 126 -1.07 3.57 -7.22
C LEU A 126 -0.95 2.73 -5.94
N ILE A 127 -1.94 1.89 -5.64
CA ILE A 127 -1.92 0.99 -4.49
C ILE A 127 -0.76 -0.01 -4.60
N LYS A 128 -0.53 -0.58 -5.77
CA LYS A 128 0.61 -1.47 -6.02
C LYS A 128 1.93 -0.74 -5.80
N PHE A 129 2.05 0.48 -6.30
CA PHE A 129 3.25 1.30 -6.12
C PHE A 129 3.53 1.55 -4.63
N ILE A 130 2.53 2.04 -3.88
CA ILE A 130 2.66 2.29 -2.43
C ILE A 130 3.00 0.99 -1.70
N SER A 131 2.26 -0.08 -1.94
CA SER A 131 2.46 -1.36 -1.25
C SER A 131 3.85 -1.95 -1.50
N ASN A 132 4.34 -1.85 -2.74
CA ASN A 132 5.69 -2.30 -3.09
C ASN A 132 6.77 -1.44 -2.40
N HIS A 133 6.56 -0.14 -2.29
CA HIS A 133 7.44 0.78 -1.58
C HIS A 133 7.50 0.45 -0.08
N GLU A 134 6.33 0.37 0.57
CA GLU A 134 6.22 0.12 2.02
C GLU A 134 6.77 -1.25 2.44
N MET A 135 6.56 -2.27 1.64
CA MET A 135 7.03 -3.63 1.94
C MET A 135 8.43 -3.93 1.44
N GLY A 136 8.90 -3.19 0.44
CA GLY A 136 10.06 -3.53 -0.35
C GLY A 136 9.80 -4.65 -1.37
N PRO A 137 10.55 -4.67 -2.48
CA PRO A 137 10.26 -5.53 -3.64
C PRO A 137 10.32 -7.04 -3.30
N ASN A 138 11.20 -7.45 -2.40
CA ASN A 138 11.34 -8.86 -2.02
C ASN A 138 10.09 -9.39 -1.30
N GLN A 139 9.55 -8.64 -0.35
CA GLN A 139 8.35 -9.03 0.41
C GLN A 139 7.11 -8.91 -0.46
N TYR A 140 6.98 -7.80 -1.21
CA TYR A 140 5.86 -7.60 -2.13
C TYR A 140 5.78 -8.71 -3.19
N GLY A 141 6.91 -9.10 -3.78
CA GLY A 141 6.98 -10.17 -4.78
C GLY A 141 6.58 -11.57 -4.25
N GLN A 142 6.55 -11.77 -2.93
CA GLN A 142 6.12 -13.01 -2.31
C GLN A 142 4.61 -13.04 -2.00
N LEU A 143 3.91 -11.92 -2.12
CA LEU A 143 2.47 -11.87 -1.87
C LEU A 143 1.70 -12.68 -2.92
N LYS A 144 0.66 -13.34 -2.45
CA LYS A 144 -0.27 -14.07 -3.32
C LYS A 144 -1.57 -13.30 -3.50
N ASN A 145 -2.19 -13.44 -4.66
CA ASN A 145 -3.50 -12.87 -4.95
C ASN A 145 -3.59 -11.33 -4.80
N VAL A 146 -2.49 -10.60 -5.06
CA VAL A 146 -2.42 -9.13 -4.90
C VAL A 146 -3.57 -8.44 -5.64
N ASP A 147 -3.75 -8.73 -6.93
CA ASP A 147 -4.81 -8.12 -7.73
C ASP A 147 -6.22 -8.42 -7.18
N LYS A 148 -6.45 -9.65 -6.74
CA LYS A 148 -7.73 -10.03 -6.13
C LYS A 148 -8.00 -9.26 -4.85
N THR A 149 -6.98 -9.13 -3.99
CA THR A 149 -7.09 -8.39 -2.72
C THR A 149 -7.37 -6.92 -2.99
N ILE A 150 -6.62 -6.28 -3.90
CA ILE A 150 -6.81 -4.87 -4.24
C ILE A 150 -8.19 -4.62 -4.84
N ASN A 151 -8.63 -5.47 -5.79
CA ASN A 151 -9.93 -5.29 -6.42
C ASN A 151 -11.09 -5.39 -5.43
N LYS A 152 -11.07 -6.38 -4.53
CA LYS A 152 -12.10 -6.49 -3.48
C LYS A 152 -12.09 -5.30 -2.52
N ALA A 153 -10.90 -4.85 -2.13
CA ALA A 153 -10.75 -3.67 -1.28
C ALA A 153 -11.33 -2.41 -1.95
N LEU A 154 -11.08 -2.23 -3.25
CA LEU A 154 -11.62 -1.11 -4.03
C LEU A 154 -13.14 -1.19 -4.20
N ASP A 155 -13.71 -2.38 -4.42
CA ASP A 155 -15.17 -2.55 -4.47
C ASP A 155 -15.81 -1.99 -3.20
N ARG A 156 -15.32 -2.40 -2.03
CA ARG A 156 -15.80 -1.94 -0.72
C ARG A 156 -15.50 -0.47 -0.44
N ALA A 157 -14.36 0.04 -0.89
CA ALA A 157 -14.00 1.44 -0.73
C ALA A 157 -14.91 2.34 -1.55
N TYR A 158 -15.15 2.03 -2.81
CA TYR A 158 -16.03 2.79 -3.68
C TYR A 158 -17.49 2.72 -3.23
N GLU A 159 -17.97 1.54 -2.81
CA GLU A 159 -19.29 1.41 -2.22
C GLU A 159 -19.47 2.35 -1.01
N TYR A 160 -18.47 2.37 -0.11
CA TYR A 160 -18.49 3.23 1.07
C TYR A 160 -18.52 4.72 0.70
N VAL A 161 -17.64 5.18 -0.17
CA VAL A 161 -17.55 6.61 -0.52
C VAL A 161 -18.70 7.09 -1.38
N LEU A 162 -19.42 6.18 -2.06
CA LEU A 162 -20.62 6.45 -2.86
C LEU A 162 -21.91 6.27 -2.06
N SER A 163 -21.85 5.78 -0.83
CA SER A 163 -23.02 5.66 0.04
C SER A 163 -23.60 7.04 0.37
N ASP A 164 -24.89 7.05 0.79
CA ASP A 164 -25.60 8.30 1.08
C ASP A 164 -25.00 9.12 2.24
N ASP A 165 -24.26 8.44 3.11
CA ASP A 165 -23.55 9.08 4.26
C ASP A 165 -22.29 9.84 3.84
N TYR A 166 -21.76 9.56 2.63
CA TYR A 166 -20.61 10.25 2.06
C TYR A 166 -21.06 10.96 0.77
N SER A 167 -21.27 12.29 0.82
CA SER A 167 -21.82 13.08 -0.30
C SER A 167 -20.84 13.29 -1.46
N LEU A 168 -20.12 12.22 -1.86
CA LEU A 168 -19.25 12.24 -3.04
C LEU A 168 -20.02 12.12 -4.37
N LYS A 169 -21.32 11.81 -4.32
CA LYS A 169 -22.18 11.76 -5.50
C LYS A 169 -22.20 13.07 -6.30
N GLU A 170 -21.96 14.20 -5.65
CA GLU A 170 -21.90 15.51 -6.31
C GLU A 170 -20.64 15.72 -7.16
N PHE A 171 -19.58 14.95 -6.91
CA PHE A 171 -18.28 15.08 -7.58
C PHE A 171 -18.05 14.05 -8.69
N ILE A 172 -18.93 13.06 -8.82
CA ILE A 172 -18.85 12.03 -9.84
C ILE A 172 -19.93 12.33 -10.88
N LYS A 173 -19.56 13.10 -11.89
CA LYS A 173 -20.40 13.38 -13.05
C LYS A 173 -19.92 12.60 -14.26
#